data_045af1113ff3613a5f529071682e650d
#
_entry.id   045af1113ff3613a5f529071682e650d
#
_cell.length_a   1.000
_cell.length_b   1.000
_cell.length_c   1.000
_cell.angle_alpha   90.00
_cell.angle_beta   90.00
_cell.angle_gamma   90.00
#
_symmetry.space_group_name_H-M   'P 1'
#
loop_
_entity.id
_entity.type
_entity.pdbx_description
1 polymer ?
#
loop_
_entity_poly.entity_id
_entity_poly.type
_entity_poly.pdbx_seq_one_letter_code
_entity_poly.pdbx_strand_id
1 'polypeptide(L)'
;MKDMRRTVLFLLFFFFIAISGFADPLTEGIYTRERLMQAYRDEIAKASSNEIAASEVGEWYDIIETSLFMLIRRTELFRGTMRLIITDRQNARCMLYPDGTVLVSTGLLDYIDSILFMDTSGSARRIRNFNNERENFFAPIAAVCAAQFALNYYGTAKNTTLSPEKVYTIDIMASVLLTIAGYPQGLLERWLDRLTSIQSDTEAAKVFVSFLTGSIKPDARFEQLNSNGEEVTHLYEGISGVLFALQNRRGTTDAHTVLDNLLQLFPQSLYINRMNALVAHQAWLNSLDKRYTELATILPAAVYDNASVFAFFQSADFMFENDDDEQSDYFSKTMPTRSNGALYEQAKKAYGDYLTMIYEAGIASSYAYLLASSPLTHERNAVLGIAEQADLFHSGADDTTARANYAALLYLIRKDYTKAQQLLADCLYPVSRKTTGKVVFLTTGFPADERLIRCNYFRILKKMQDKTGVVQERQWLADILKYPETVVPIVLRNVSVGDTVDKLLGAWNRPSGIIYNYYSERWLYRSFNTELIIRSKDGDGTILQMSVGFPSSLTLFNEIRTGDSRDVLEKVCGKATYRSGDALMYHLQGNLLQVIYGNNKIRNITIRNINEKR
;
A
#
# COMPACT_ATOMS: atom_id res chain seq x y z
N MET A 1 20.24 -2.97 25.73
CA MET A 1 20.67 -1.58 25.53
C MET A 1 19.80 -0.78 24.55
N LYS A 2 19.37 -1.33 23.41
CA LYS A 2 18.46 -0.64 22.48
C LYS A 2 17.08 -0.35 23.09
N ASP A 3 16.52 -1.31 23.82
CA ASP A 3 15.19 -1.15 24.43
C ASP A 3 15.20 -0.14 25.60
N MET A 4 16.27 -0.10 26.37
CA MET A 4 16.40 0.88 27.45
C MET A 4 16.53 2.31 26.94
N ARG A 5 17.20 2.52 25.79
CA ARG A 5 17.24 3.84 25.13
C ARG A 5 15.88 4.27 24.59
N ARG A 6 15.10 3.33 24.04
CA ARG A 6 13.73 3.60 23.60
C ARG A 6 12.83 3.99 24.77
N THR A 7 12.92 3.28 25.88
CA THR A 7 12.13 3.56 27.09
C THR A 7 12.50 4.91 27.72
N VAL A 8 13.79 5.25 27.76
CA VAL A 8 14.26 6.53 28.31
C VAL A 8 13.88 7.70 27.39
N LEU A 9 13.98 7.57 26.09
CA LEU A 9 13.51 8.59 25.13
C LEU A 9 11.99 8.77 25.21
N PHE A 10 11.26 7.71 25.38
CA PHE A 10 9.82 7.71 25.58
C PHE A 10 9.43 8.47 26.86
N LEU A 11 10.09 8.20 27.98
CA LEU A 11 9.86 8.89 29.25
C LEU A 11 10.25 10.38 29.20
N LEU A 12 11.36 10.73 28.53
CA LEU A 12 11.76 12.12 28.36
C LEU A 12 10.80 12.91 27.48
N PHE A 13 10.23 12.29 26.46
CA PHE A 13 9.22 12.90 25.60
C PHE A 13 7.92 13.18 26.37
N PHE A 14 7.45 12.24 27.19
CA PHE A 14 6.31 12.44 28.07
C PHE A 14 6.54 13.56 29.09
N PHE A 15 7.75 13.70 29.61
CA PHE A 15 8.09 14.77 30.55
C PHE A 15 8.08 16.16 29.89
N PHE A 16 8.47 16.26 28.64
CA PHE A 16 8.43 17.51 27.87
C PHE A 16 7.00 17.94 27.49
N ILE A 17 6.12 16.98 27.19
CA ILE A 17 4.71 17.24 26.81
C ILE A 17 3.84 17.59 28.02
N ALA A 18 4.09 16.99 29.18
CA ALA A 18 3.37 17.31 30.41
C ALA A 18 3.54 18.79 30.85
N ILE A 19 4.58 19.47 30.36
CA ILE A 19 4.85 20.89 30.63
C ILE A 19 4.08 21.82 29.70
N SER A 20 3.60 21.37 28.53
CA SER A 20 2.97 22.23 27.51
C SER A 20 1.44 22.35 27.60
N GLY A 21 0.77 21.59 28.46
CA GLY A 21 -0.66 21.76 28.74
C GLY A 21 -1.65 21.53 27.59
N PHE A 22 -1.16 21.16 26.41
CA PHE A 22 -1.96 20.75 25.24
C PHE A 22 -1.74 19.26 25.01
N ALA A 23 -2.80 18.48 25.03
CA ALA A 23 -2.79 17.11 24.52
C ALA A 23 -2.43 17.18 23.02
N ASP A 24 -1.16 16.94 22.68
CA ASP A 24 -0.72 16.88 21.29
C ASP A 24 -1.41 15.67 20.63
N PRO A 25 -2.06 15.84 19.46
CA PRO A 25 -2.70 14.74 18.72
C PRO A 25 -1.81 13.50 18.57
N LEU A 26 -0.51 13.71 18.40
CA LEU A 26 0.48 12.64 18.28
C LEU A 26 0.61 11.81 19.56
N THR A 27 0.63 12.48 20.71
CA THR A 27 0.74 11.81 22.03
C THR A 27 -0.50 10.97 22.31
N GLU A 28 -1.67 11.49 22.01
CA GLU A 28 -2.92 10.77 22.18
C GLU A 28 -2.98 9.56 21.26
N GLY A 29 -2.59 9.71 19.99
CA GLY A 29 -2.52 8.61 19.01
C GLY A 29 -1.52 7.53 19.39
N ILE A 30 -0.34 7.90 19.91
CA ILE A 30 0.64 6.93 20.42
C ILE A 30 0.05 6.17 21.61
N TYR A 31 -0.54 6.87 22.57
CA TYR A 31 -1.17 6.25 23.73
C TYR A 31 -2.31 5.31 23.33
N THR A 32 -3.15 5.74 22.39
CA THR A 32 -4.26 4.93 21.87
C THR A 32 -3.73 3.66 21.19
N ARG A 33 -2.72 3.79 20.32
CA ARG A 33 -2.07 2.65 19.68
C ARG A 33 -1.45 1.69 20.69
N GLU A 34 -0.71 2.21 21.66
CA GLU A 34 -0.08 1.38 22.70
C GLU A 34 -1.10 0.64 23.55
N ARG A 35 -2.19 1.31 23.95
CA ARG A 35 -3.29 0.69 24.68
C ARG A 35 -3.97 -0.42 23.89
N LEU A 36 -4.22 -0.18 22.59
CA LEU A 36 -4.77 -1.19 21.70
C LEU A 36 -3.81 -2.37 21.56
N MET A 37 -2.52 -2.11 21.34
CA MET A 37 -1.52 -3.16 21.19
C MET A 37 -1.30 -3.96 22.47
N GLN A 38 -1.40 -3.31 23.63
CA GLN A 38 -1.31 -4.00 24.92
C GLN A 38 -2.44 -5.00 25.10
N ALA A 39 -3.66 -4.70 24.63
CA ALA A 39 -4.79 -5.62 24.68
C ALA A 39 -4.56 -6.91 23.86
N TYR A 40 -3.75 -6.84 22.83
CA TYR A 40 -3.45 -7.98 21.92
C TYR A 40 -2.07 -8.58 22.12
N ARG A 41 -1.21 -7.99 22.95
CA ARG A 41 0.19 -8.41 23.15
C ARG A 41 0.33 -9.90 23.48
N ASP A 42 -0.46 -10.38 24.42
CA ASP A 42 -0.39 -11.78 24.84
C ASP A 42 -0.84 -12.73 23.74
N GLU A 43 -1.84 -12.34 22.96
CA GLU A 43 -2.34 -13.12 21.84
C GLU A 43 -1.30 -13.20 20.70
N ILE A 44 -0.70 -12.05 20.34
CA ILE A 44 0.36 -11.99 19.33
C ILE A 44 1.61 -12.77 19.81
N ALA A 45 2.00 -12.62 21.07
CA ALA A 45 3.12 -13.36 21.65
C ALA A 45 2.88 -14.87 21.61
N LYS A 46 1.68 -15.32 22.01
CA LYS A 46 1.29 -16.72 21.96
C LYS A 46 1.19 -17.26 20.52
N ALA A 47 0.73 -16.43 19.57
CA ALA A 47 0.72 -16.79 18.16
C ALA A 47 2.15 -16.93 17.60
N SER A 48 3.02 -15.98 17.95
CA SER A 48 4.43 -15.99 17.53
C SER A 48 5.23 -17.18 18.11
N SER A 49 4.87 -17.70 19.30
CA SER A 49 5.53 -18.88 19.86
C SER A 49 5.15 -20.18 19.14
N ASN A 50 4.02 -20.18 18.44
CA ASN A 50 3.51 -21.32 17.67
C ASN A 50 3.50 -21.01 16.16
N GLU A 51 4.32 -20.05 15.73
CA GLU A 51 4.46 -19.68 14.32
C GLU A 51 5.12 -20.81 13.54
N ILE A 52 4.50 -21.21 12.44
CA ILE A 52 5.01 -22.22 11.53
C ILE A 52 5.64 -21.57 10.31
N ALA A 53 6.59 -22.27 9.70
CA ALA A 53 7.29 -21.75 8.53
C ALA A 53 6.39 -21.72 7.28
N ALA A 54 6.61 -20.76 6.40
CA ALA A 54 5.88 -20.66 5.14
C ALA A 54 5.94 -21.95 4.30
N SER A 55 7.08 -22.67 4.34
CA SER A 55 7.27 -23.94 3.64
C SER A 55 6.40 -25.09 4.19
N GLU A 56 5.99 -25.01 5.43
CA GLU A 56 5.12 -26.02 6.07
C GLU A 56 3.65 -25.82 5.72
N VAL A 57 3.26 -24.57 5.41
CA VAL A 57 1.90 -24.20 5.00
C VAL A 57 1.64 -24.50 3.52
N GLY A 58 2.71 -24.58 2.73
CA GLY A 58 2.65 -24.92 1.31
C GLY A 58 1.91 -23.87 0.47
N GLU A 59 1.02 -24.33 -0.41
CA GLU A 59 0.28 -23.48 -1.37
C GLU A 59 -0.61 -22.44 -0.68
N TRP A 60 -1.08 -22.69 0.53
CA TRP A 60 -1.88 -21.75 1.30
C TRP A 60 -1.13 -20.46 1.62
N TYR A 61 0.19 -20.55 1.84
CA TYR A 61 1.00 -19.36 2.08
C TYR A 61 0.88 -18.35 0.93
N ASP A 62 1.02 -18.81 -0.29
CA ASP A 62 0.96 -17.99 -1.49
C ASP A 62 -0.45 -17.39 -1.71
N ILE A 63 -1.50 -18.14 -1.37
CA ILE A 63 -2.89 -17.68 -1.44
C ILE A 63 -3.17 -16.58 -0.43
N ILE A 64 -2.75 -16.76 0.81
CA ILE A 64 -2.91 -15.77 1.89
C ILE A 64 -2.14 -14.49 1.53
N GLU A 65 -0.87 -14.63 1.14
CA GLU A 65 -0.01 -13.50 0.75
C GLU A 65 -0.64 -12.72 -0.41
N THR A 66 -1.10 -13.41 -1.44
CA THR A 66 -1.74 -12.78 -2.61
C THR A 66 -3.01 -12.04 -2.22
N SER A 67 -3.89 -12.68 -1.45
CA SER A 67 -5.16 -12.07 -1.06
C SER A 67 -4.95 -10.82 -0.21
N LEU A 68 -4.07 -10.88 0.78
CA LEU A 68 -3.74 -9.74 1.63
C LEU A 68 -3.04 -8.62 0.85
N PHE A 69 -2.08 -8.98 0.00
CA PHE A 69 -1.37 -8.02 -0.83
C PHE A 69 -2.32 -7.27 -1.78
N MET A 70 -3.27 -7.97 -2.40
CA MET A 70 -4.27 -7.36 -3.28
C MET A 70 -5.19 -6.42 -2.51
N LEU A 71 -5.73 -6.87 -1.37
CA LEU A 71 -6.61 -6.06 -0.55
C LEU A 71 -5.91 -4.80 -0.05
N ILE A 72 -4.71 -4.93 0.51
CA ILE A 72 -4.03 -3.83 1.18
C ILE A 72 -3.42 -2.85 0.20
N ARG A 73 -2.74 -3.37 -0.82
CA ARG A 73 -2.06 -2.55 -1.81
C ARG A 73 -3.03 -1.73 -2.67
N ARG A 74 -4.12 -2.36 -3.15
CA ARG A 74 -5.03 -1.67 -4.07
C ARG A 74 -5.96 -0.71 -3.39
N THR A 75 -6.30 -0.98 -2.14
CA THR A 75 -7.17 -0.11 -1.36
C THR A 75 -6.42 0.97 -0.60
N GLU A 76 -5.09 0.93 -0.54
CA GLU A 76 -4.28 1.81 0.33
C GLU A 76 -4.71 1.77 1.80
N LEU A 77 -5.21 0.62 2.23
CA LEU A 77 -5.73 0.44 3.58
C LEU A 77 -4.65 0.64 4.64
N PHE A 78 -3.46 0.16 4.35
CA PHE A 78 -2.31 0.22 5.22
C PHE A 78 -1.05 0.40 4.40
N ARG A 79 -0.13 1.23 4.88
CA ARG A 79 1.17 1.42 4.26
C ARG A 79 2.27 1.18 5.27
N GLY A 80 3.26 0.42 4.87
CA GLY A 80 4.36 0.00 5.73
C GLY A 80 4.53 -1.52 5.69
N THR A 81 5.40 -2.00 6.56
CA THR A 81 5.69 -3.41 6.67
C THR A 81 4.59 -4.14 7.42
N MET A 82 3.97 -5.12 6.78
CA MET A 82 3.05 -6.04 7.43
C MET A 82 3.76 -7.33 7.81
N ARG A 83 3.41 -7.85 8.97
CA ARG A 83 3.89 -9.15 9.44
C ARG A 83 2.77 -10.17 9.35
N LEU A 84 2.97 -11.24 8.57
CA LEU A 84 2.11 -12.40 8.60
C LEU A 84 2.62 -13.40 9.64
N ILE A 85 1.74 -13.81 10.54
CA ILE A 85 1.96 -14.91 11.48
C ILE A 85 0.97 -16.01 11.12
N ILE A 86 1.47 -17.15 10.68
CA ILE A 86 0.67 -18.36 10.53
C ILE A 86 0.96 -19.24 11.73
N THR A 87 -0.07 -19.58 12.50
CA THR A 87 0.08 -20.29 13.76
C THR A 87 -0.58 -21.65 13.70
N ASP A 88 0.11 -22.65 14.26
CA ASP A 88 -0.47 -23.99 14.43
C ASP A 88 -1.51 -23.96 15.56
N ARG A 89 -2.77 -23.83 15.19
CA ARG A 89 -3.93 -23.85 16.09
C ARG A 89 -5.14 -24.48 15.41
N GLN A 90 -5.85 -25.30 16.15
CA GLN A 90 -7.09 -25.94 15.67
C GLN A 90 -8.26 -24.97 15.51
N ASN A 91 -8.28 -23.87 16.29
CA ASN A 91 -9.36 -22.88 16.21
C ASN A 91 -9.17 -21.96 15.00
N ALA A 92 -10.25 -21.74 14.26
CA ALA A 92 -10.24 -20.79 13.14
C ALA A 92 -9.94 -19.36 13.62
N ARG A 93 -8.94 -18.72 13.01
CA ARG A 93 -8.55 -17.34 13.30
C ARG A 93 -8.03 -16.65 12.04
N CYS A 94 -8.52 -15.44 11.79
CA CYS A 94 -7.93 -14.48 10.88
C CYS A 94 -8.14 -13.09 11.49
N MET A 95 -7.07 -12.35 11.71
CA MET A 95 -7.14 -11.01 12.31
C MET A 95 -6.07 -10.10 11.72
N LEU A 96 -6.43 -8.82 11.56
CA LEU A 96 -5.51 -7.73 11.24
C LEU A 96 -5.42 -6.81 12.47
N TYR A 97 -4.22 -6.69 13.03
CA TYR A 97 -3.95 -5.87 14.22
C TYR A 97 -3.54 -4.44 13.85
N PRO A 98 -3.68 -3.49 14.80
CA PRO A 98 -3.35 -2.08 14.55
C PRO A 98 -1.89 -1.79 14.16
N ASP A 99 -0.97 -2.71 14.45
CA ASP A 99 0.45 -2.59 14.06
C ASP A 99 0.77 -3.16 12.66
N GLY A 100 -0.25 -3.63 11.95
CA GLY A 100 -0.08 -4.30 10.67
C GLY A 100 0.23 -5.80 10.78
N THR A 101 0.18 -6.40 11.97
CA THR A 101 0.31 -7.85 12.11
C THR A 101 -0.97 -8.54 11.63
N VAL A 102 -0.84 -9.49 10.72
CA VAL A 102 -1.92 -10.40 10.29
C VAL A 102 -1.67 -11.76 10.91
N LEU A 103 -2.69 -12.29 11.56
CA LEU A 103 -2.66 -13.63 12.15
C LEU A 103 -3.64 -14.53 11.41
N VAL A 104 -3.16 -15.68 10.97
CA VAL A 104 -3.97 -16.74 10.35
C VAL A 104 -3.65 -18.07 11.04
N SER A 105 -4.66 -18.89 11.36
CA SER A 105 -4.45 -20.21 11.95
C SER A 105 -4.58 -21.33 10.92
N THR A 106 -3.85 -22.42 11.13
CA THR A 106 -3.98 -23.65 10.33
C THR A 106 -5.39 -24.22 10.40
N GLY A 107 -6.04 -24.17 11.56
CA GLY A 107 -7.42 -24.64 11.70
C GLY A 107 -8.43 -23.91 10.80
N LEU A 108 -8.19 -22.63 10.46
CA LEU A 108 -8.98 -21.94 9.46
C LEU A 108 -8.75 -22.54 8.06
N LEU A 109 -7.50 -22.78 7.70
CA LEU A 109 -7.11 -23.30 6.39
C LEU A 109 -7.63 -24.72 6.16
N ASP A 110 -7.46 -25.59 7.16
CA ASP A 110 -7.95 -26.96 7.14
C ASP A 110 -9.48 -27.02 7.02
N TYR A 111 -10.15 -26.08 7.68
CA TYR A 111 -11.60 -26.02 7.59
C TYR A 111 -12.08 -25.57 6.20
N ILE A 112 -11.43 -24.56 5.62
CA ILE A 112 -11.74 -24.14 4.24
C ILE A 112 -11.53 -25.33 3.30
N ASP A 113 -10.42 -26.04 3.41
CA ASP A 113 -10.15 -27.22 2.60
C ASP A 113 -11.23 -28.29 2.78
N SER A 114 -11.67 -28.55 4.00
CA SER A 114 -12.72 -29.55 4.26
C SER A 114 -14.04 -29.19 3.56
N ILE A 115 -14.44 -27.91 3.55
CA ILE A 115 -15.63 -27.43 2.84
C ILE A 115 -15.46 -27.60 1.32
N LEU A 116 -14.31 -27.22 0.80
CA LEU A 116 -14.03 -27.29 -0.63
C LEU A 116 -13.98 -28.76 -1.12
N PHE A 117 -13.46 -29.69 -0.30
CA PHE A 117 -13.44 -31.11 -0.61
C PHE A 117 -14.83 -31.74 -0.60
N MET A 118 -15.70 -31.36 0.33
CA MET A 118 -17.08 -31.87 0.35
C MET A 118 -17.83 -31.49 -0.90
N ASP A 119 -17.64 -30.26 -1.42
CA ASP A 119 -18.25 -29.79 -2.65
C ASP A 119 -17.69 -30.47 -3.92
N THR A 120 -16.51 -31.05 -3.86
CA THR A 120 -15.81 -31.61 -5.04
C THR A 120 -16.01 -33.09 -5.26
N SER A 121 -16.74 -33.79 -4.42
CA SER A 121 -16.94 -35.26 -4.47
C SER A 121 -17.51 -35.82 -5.77
N GLY A 122 -17.64 -35.02 -6.84
CA GLY A 122 -18.26 -35.41 -8.10
C GLY A 122 -17.47 -35.23 -9.41
N SER A 123 -16.30 -34.56 -9.50
CA SER A 123 -15.59 -34.51 -10.78
C SER A 123 -14.11 -34.07 -10.73
N ALA A 124 -13.26 -34.82 -11.42
CA ALA A 124 -11.83 -34.51 -11.66
C ALA A 124 -11.58 -33.15 -12.38
N ARG A 125 -12.61 -32.52 -12.93
CA ARG A 125 -12.55 -31.21 -13.62
C ARG A 125 -12.39 -30.05 -12.64
N ARG A 126 -12.77 -30.24 -11.36
CA ARG A 126 -12.71 -29.20 -10.31
C ARG A 126 -11.32 -29.03 -9.68
N ILE A 127 -10.48 -30.05 -9.75
CA ILE A 127 -9.11 -30.01 -9.16
C ILE A 127 -8.21 -28.97 -9.83
N ARG A 128 -8.40 -28.65 -11.12
CA ARG A 128 -7.60 -27.65 -11.82
C ARG A 128 -7.76 -26.22 -11.31
N ASN A 129 -8.83 -25.91 -10.57
CA ASN A 129 -9.11 -24.56 -10.06
C ASN A 129 -9.14 -24.51 -8.52
N PHE A 130 -8.62 -25.54 -7.83
CA PHE A 130 -8.73 -25.65 -6.37
C PHE A 130 -8.11 -24.45 -5.63
N ASN A 131 -6.97 -23.95 -6.11
CA ASN A 131 -6.34 -22.77 -5.51
C ASN A 131 -7.14 -21.47 -5.74
N ASN A 132 -7.84 -21.36 -6.87
CA ASN A 132 -8.76 -20.25 -7.09
C ASN A 132 -9.97 -20.31 -6.15
N GLU A 133 -10.47 -21.52 -5.88
CA GLU A 133 -11.57 -21.72 -4.92
C GLU A 133 -11.13 -21.40 -3.49
N ARG A 134 -9.92 -21.82 -3.09
CA ARG A 134 -9.30 -21.45 -1.82
C ARG A 134 -9.19 -19.93 -1.69
N GLU A 135 -8.68 -19.26 -2.72
CA GLU A 135 -8.55 -17.81 -2.74
C GLU A 135 -9.92 -17.12 -2.67
N ASN A 136 -10.89 -17.55 -3.47
CA ASN A 136 -12.25 -17.01 -3.47
C ASN A 136 -12.98 -17.23 -2.13
N PHE A 137 -12.58 -18.22 -1.36
CA PHE A 137 -13.12 -18.45 -0.01
C PHE A 137 -12.38 -17.62 1.05
N PHE A 138 -11.07 -17.50 0.95
CA PHE A 138 -10.23 -16.79 1.92
C PHE A 138 -10.32 -15.26 1.77
N ALA A 139 -10.38 -14.73 0.54
CA ALA A 139 -10.40 -13.29 0.28
C ALA A 139 -11.56 -12.54 0.97
N PRO A 140 -12.81 -13.06 1.02
CA PRO A 140 -13.89 -12.46 1.82
C PRO A 140 -13.58 -12.40 3.31
N ILE A 141 -12.95 -13.44 3.87
CA ILE A 141 -12.55 -13.46 5.29
C ILE A 141 -11.51 -12.36 5.55
N ALA A 142 -10.49 -12.28 4.70
CA ALA A 142 -9.48 -11.23 4.77
C ALA A 142 -10.08 -9.83 4.62
N ALA A 143 -11.07 -9.67 3.72
CA ALA A 143 -11.75 -8.40 3.50
C ALA A 143 -12.62 -7.98 4.71
N VAL A 144 -13.28 -8.92 5.38
CA VAL A 144 -14.02 -8.64 6.62
C VAL A 144 -13.05 -8.15 7.71
N CYS A 145 -11.89 -8.80 7.87
CA CYS A 145 -10.85 -8.32 8.81
C CYS A 145 -10.31 -6.94 8.42
N ALA A 146 -10.09 -6.71 7.13
CA ALA A 146 -9.65 -5.42 6.60
C ALA A 146 -10.70 -4.32 6.82
N ALA A 147 -11.99 -4.63 6.65
CA ALA A 147 -13.09 -3.71 6.92
C ALA A 147 -13.22 -3.36 8.41
N GLN A 148 -13.04 -4.34 9.30
CA GLN A 148 -13.00 -4.08 10.75
C GLN A 148 -11.86 -3.11 11.10
N PHE A 149 -10.69 -3.30 10.50
CA PHE A 149 -9.57 -2.38 10.64
C PHE A 149 -9.93 -0.99 10.09
N ALA A 150 -10.42 -0.91 8.86
CA ALA A 150 -10.80 0.33 8.19
C ALA A 150 -11.80 1.16 9.01
N LEU A 151 -12.78 0.50 9.61
CA LEU A 151 -13.85 1.11 10.40
C LEU A 151 -13.49 1.36 11.87
N ASN A 152 -12.30 0.97 12.31
CA ASN A 152 -11.86 1.05 13.72
C ASN A 152 -12.77 0.23 14.67
N TYR A 153 -13.32 -0.87 14.19
CA TYR A 153 -14.15 -1.77 14.98
C TYR A 153 -13.34 -2.89 15.60
N TYR A 154 -12.22 -2.54 16.21
CA TYR A 154 -11.51 -3.47 17.08
C TYR A 154 -12.40 -3.80 18.26
N GLY A 155 -12.72 -5.06 18.41
CA GLY A 155 -13.45 -5.50 19.59
C GLY A 155 -12.69 -5.04 20.83
N THR A 156 -13.31 -4.15 21.58
CA THR A 156 -12.81 -3.81 22.91
C THR A 156 -12.74 -5.08 23.71
N ALA A 157 -11.51 -5.57 23.93
CA ALA A 157 -11.17 -6.66 24.85
C ALA A 157 -12.16 -7.85 24.90
N LYS A 158 -11.75 -8.90 24.29
CA LYS A 158 -12.10 -10.32 24.53
C LYS A 158 -13.57 -10.80 24.44
N ASN A 159 -14.62 -9.98 24.58
CA ASN A 159 -16.01 -10.49 24.70
C ASN A 159 -17.13 -9.55 24.21
N THR A 160 -16.88 -8.49 23.47
CA THR A 160 -17.99 -7.66 22.96
C THR A 160 -18.41 -8.16 21.57
N THR A 161 -19.57 -8.82 21.53
CA THR A 161 -20.33 -9.05 20.29
C THR A 161 -20.59 -7.72 19.61
N LEU A 162 -20.18 -7.58 18.34
CA LEU A 162 -20.51 -6.42 17.52
C LEU A 162 -22.05 -6.34 17.38
N SER A 163 -22.59 -5.11 17.41
CA SER A 163 -24.01 -4.92 17.12
C SER A 163 -24.33 -5.30 15.66
N PRO A 164 -25.57 -5.69 15.35
CA PRO A 164 -25.96 -6.02 13.97
C PRO A 164 -25.60 -4.92 12.97
N GLU A 165 -25.83 -3.66 13.30
CA GLU A 165 -25.52 -2.52 12.43
C GLU A 165 -24.02 -2.46 12.10
N LYS A 166 -23.15 -2.71 13.07
CA LYS A 166 -21.71 -2.75 12.84
C LYS A 166 -21.29 -3.90 11.94
N VAL A 167 -21.92 -5.07 12.09
CA VAL A 167 -21.63 -6.23 11.22
C VAL A 167 -22.06 -5.92 9.79
N TYR A 168 -23.24 -5.34 9.58
CA TYR A 168 -23.69 -4.94 8.25
C TYR A 168 -22.79 -3.87 7.63
N THR A 169 -22.35 -2.90 8.41
CA THR A 169 -21.39 -1.88 7.96
C THR A 169 -20.05 -2.51 7.55
N ILE A 170 -19.58 -3.52 8.30
CA ILE A 170 -18.37 -4.28 7.94
C ILE A 170 -18.58 -4.99 6.60
N ASP A 171 -19.72 -5.62 6.37
CA ASP A 171 -20.01 -6.34 5.13
C ASP A 171 -20.03 -5.40 3.92
N ILE A 172 -20.67 -4.25 4.03
CA ILE A 172 -20.67 -3.21 3.00
C ILE A 172 -19.23 -2.78 2.69
N MET A 173 -18.45 -2.43 3.70
CA MET A 173 -17.06 -2.01 3.51
C MET A 173 -16.19 -3.14 2.94
N ALA A 174 -16.38 -4.39 3.38
CA ALA A 174 -15.65 -5.55 2.87
C ALA A 174 -15.95 -5.81 1.38
N SER A 175 -17.22 -5.69 0.97
CA SER A 175 -17.63 -5.80 -0.44
C SER A 175 -16.98 -4.72 -1.31
N VAL A 176 -16.93 -3.48 -0.82
CA VAL A 176 -16.23 -2.36 -1.48
C VAL A 176 -14.73 -2.64 -1.59
N LEU A 177 -14.07 -3.04 -0.50
CA LEU A 177 -12.63 -3.33 -0.51
C LEU A 177 -12.28 -4.49 -1.45
N LEU A 178 -13.10 -5.54 -1.50
CA LEU A 178 -12.93 -6.65 -2.45
C LEU A 178 -13.01 -6.16 -3.90
N THR A 179 -14.00 -5.33 -4.21
CA THR A 179 -14.20 -4.81 -5.57
C THR A 179 -13.02 -3.92 -6.00
N ILE A 180 -12.55 -3.02 -5.12
CA ILE A 180 -11.36 -2.19 -5.38
C ILE A 180 -10.11 -3.07 -5.55
N ALA A 181 -9.97 -4.12 -4.76
CA ALA A 181 -8.87 -5.08 -4.87
C ALA A 181 -8.92 -5.92 -6.16
N GLY A 182 -10.01 -5.83 -6.92
CA GLY A 182 -10.16 -6.50 -8.21
C GLY A 182 -10.77 -7.89 -8.13
N TYR A 183 -11.40 -8.22 -7.02
CA TYR A 183 -12.22 -9.42 -6.93
C TYR A 183 -13.54 -9.21 -7.66
N PRO A 184 -14.19 -10.30 -8.15
CA PRO A 184 -15.47 -10.19 -8.81
C PRO A 184 -16.50 -9.51 -7.90
N GLN A 185 -17.24 -8.57 -8.45
CA GLN A 185 -18.37 -7.97 -7.75
C GLN A 185 -19.35 -9.06 -7.27
N GLY A 186 -19.87 -8.91 -6.07
CA GLY A 186 -20.75 -9.90 -5.44
C GLY A 186 -19.99 -11.14 -4.90
N LEU A 187 -18.66 -11.08 -4.73
CA LEU A 187 -17.91 -12.22 -4.15
C LEU A 187 -18.30 -12.45 -2.69
N LEU A 188 -18.49 -11.39 -1.91
CA LEU A 188 -18.87 -11.50 -0.50
C LEU A 188 -20.30 -12.08 -0.38
N GLU A 189 -21.21 -11.66 -1.24
CA GLU A 189 -22.59 -12.16 -1.30
C GLU A 189 -22.60 -13.67 -1.60
N ARG A 190 -21.89 -14.10 -2.63
CA ARG A 190 -21.76 -15.53 -2.97
C ARG A 190 -21.12 -16.35 -1.85
N TRP A 191 -20.17 -15.76 -1.13
CA TRP A 191 -19.55 -16.41 0.00
C TRP A 191 -20.52 -16.57 1.18
N LEU A 192 -21.33 -15.55 1.50
CA LEU A 192 -22.38 -15.62 2.52
C LEU A 192 -23.47 -16.64 2.16
N ASP A 193 -23.92 -16.67 0.91
CA ASP A 193 -24.87 -17.66 0.40
C ASP A 193 -24.32 -19.09 0.54
N ARG A 194 -23.04 -19.28 0.20
CA ARG A 194 -22.37 -20.57 0.38
C ARG A 194 -22.29 -20.99 1.84
N LEU A 195 -22.02 -20.06 2.78
CA LEU A 195 -22.03 -20.35 4.21
C LEU A 195 -23.41 -20.79 4.72
N THR A 196 -24.48 -20.26 4.13
CA THR A 196 -25.85 -20.67 4.47
C THR A 196 -26.12 -22.13 4.07
N SER A 197 -25.54 -22.57 2.96
CA SER A 197 -25.70 -23.94 2.44
C SER A 197 -24.87 -24.99 3.19
N ILE A 198 -23.89 -24.58 4.02
CA ILE A 198 -23.08 -25.48 4.82
C ILE A 198 -23.95 -26.03 5.96
N GLN A 199 -24.51 -27.20 5.75
CA GLN A 199 -25.20 -27.94 6.82
C GLN A 199 -24.17 -28.43 7.84
N SER A 200 -24.12 -27.78 8.96
CA SER A 200 -23.12 -28.06 9.97
C SER A 200 -23.64 -29.04 11.02
N ASP A 201 -23.43 -30.31 10.80
CA ASP A 201 -23.73 -31.34 11.80
C ASP A 201 -22.62 -31.50 12.85
N THR A 202 -21.47 -30.86 12.66
CA THR A 202 -20.33 -30.95 13.58
C THR A 202 -20.17 -29.69 14.42
N GLU A 203 -19.76 -29.83 15.70
CA GLU A 203 -19.46 -28.69 16.57
C GLU A 203 -18.34 -27.80 15.99
N ALA A 204 -17.35 -28.37 15.32
CA ALA A 204 -16.28 -27.62 14.67
C ALA A 204 -16.83 -26.68 13.58
N ALA A 205 -17.78 -27.15 12.77
CA ALA A 205 -18.43 -26.34 11.76
C ALA A 205 -19.27 -25.21 12.35
N LYS A 206 -20.00 -25.47 13.44
CA LYS A 206 -20.74 -24.43 14.17
C LYS A 206 -19.82 -23.35 14.73
N VAL A 207 -18.72 -23.75 15.35
CA VAL A 207 -17.71 -22.80 15.88
C VAL A 207 -17.11 -21.97 14.75
N PHE A 208 -16.81 -22.57 13.61
CA PHE A 208 -16.27 -21.87 12.45
C PHE A 208 -17.27 -20.88 11.85
N VAL A 209 -18.51 -21.30 11.59
CA VAL A 209 -19.56 -20.40 11.10
C VAL A 209 -19.80 -19.27 12.11
N SER A 210 -19.85 -19.56 13.40
CA SER A 210 -19.96 -18.55 14.44
C SER A 210 -18.77 -17.58 14.46
N PHE A 211 -17.55 -18.04 14.21
CA PHE A 211 -16.38 -17.18 14.07
C PHE A 211 -16.52 -16.23 12.88
N LEU A 212 -16.97 -16.73 11.72
CA LEU A 212 -17.10 -15.94 10.50
C LEU A 212 -18.29 -14.98 10.51
N THR A 213 -19.37 -15.37 11.16
CA THR A 213 -20.65 -14.64 11.11
C THR A 213 -20.94 -13.85 12.39
N GLY A 214 -20.19 -14.09 13.46
CA GLY A 214 -20.50 -13.51 14.75
C GLY A 214 -21.89 -13.97 15.26
N SER A 215 -22.69 -13.04 15.73
CA SER A 215 -24.04 -13.32 16.26
C SER A 215 -25.13 -13.31 15.18
N ILE A 216 -24.80 -12.99 13.92
CA ILE A 216 -25.78 -12.82 12.84
C ILE A 216 -25.60 -13.94 11.84
N LYS A 217 -26.72 -14.57 11.48
CA LYS A 217 -26.73 -15.66 10.51
C LYS A 217 -26.29 -15.20 9.12
N PRO A 218 -25.63 -16.05 8.33
CA PRO A 218 -25.18 -15.71 6.98
C PRO A 218 -26.31 -15.27 6.04
N ASP A 219 -27.49 -15.91 6.12
CA ASP A 219 -28.69 -15.56 5.34
C ASP A 219 -29.13 -14.11 5.59
N ALA A 220 -29.21 -13.69 6.85
CA ALA A 220 -29.60 -12.32 7.20
C ALA A 220 -28.55 -11.30 6.72
N ARG A 221 -27.26 -11.62 6.78
CA ARG A 221 -26.19 -10.77 6.25
C ARG A 221 -26.27 -10.67 4.71
N PHE A 222 -26.53 -11.79 4.04
CA PHE A 222 -26.71 -11.84 2.59
C PHE A 222 -27.90 -10.98 2.14
N GLU A 223 -29.06 -11.12 2.78
CA GLU A 223 -30.25 -10.32 2.46
C GLU A 223 -30.00 -8.83 2.67
N GLN A 224 -29.35 -8.46 3.78
CA GLN A 224 -29.02 -7.08 4.08
C GLN A 224 -28.04 -6.49 3.06
N LEU A 225 -27.00 -7.23 2.68
CA LEU A 225 -26.01 -6.75 1.70
C LEU A 225 -26.64 -6.57 0.32
N ASN A 226 -27.49 -7.50 -0.11
CA ASN A 226 -28.24 -7.39 -1.37
C ASN A 226 -29.21 -6.19 -1.38
N SER A 227 -29.87 -5.92 -0.25
CA SER A 227 -30.78 -4.76 -0.15
C SER A 227 -30.03 -3.42 -0.21
N ASN A 228 -28.75 -3.40 0.14
CA ASN A 228 -27.88 -2.21 0.12
C ASN A 228 -26.95 -2.15 -1.10
N GLY A 229 -27.25 -2.84 -2.18
CA GLY A 229 -26.41 -2.90 -3.38
C GLY A 229 -26.10 -1.53 -4.01
N GLU A 230 -27.06 -0.59 -3.96
CA GLU A 230 -26.84 0.80 -4.40
C GLU A 230 -25.82 1.52 -3.49
N GLU A 231 -25.92 1.36 -2.18
CA GLU A 231 -24.98 1.94 -1.21
C GLU A 231 -23.56 1.40 -1.42
N VAL A 232 -23.41 0.09 -1.63
CA VAL A 232 -22.11 -0.54 -1.96
C VAL A 232 -21.53 0.09 -3.24
N THR A 233 -22.36 0.31 -4.26
CA THR A 233 -21.90 0.91 -5.52
C THR A 233 -21.46 2.35 -5.32
N HIS A 234 -22.24 3.17 -4.63
CA HIS A 234 -21.90 4.57 -4.34
C HIS A 234 -20.61 4.68 -3.49
N LEU A 235 -20.45 3.83 -2.48
CA LEU A 235 -19.23 3.80 -1.68
C LEU A 235 -18.02 3.36 -2.52
N TYR A 236 -18.17 2.37 -3.38
CA TYR A 236 -17.12 1.94 -4.29
C TYR A 236 -16.68 3.08 -5.23
N GLU A 237 -17.61 3.75 -5.87
CA GLU A 237 -17.33 4.88 -6.76
C GLU A 237 -16.67 6.02 -6.02
N GLY A 238 -17.18 6.37 -4.83
CA GLY A 238 -16.64 7.43 -4.00
C GLY A 238 -15.20 7.15 -3.56
N ILE A 239 -14.95 5.99 -2.96
CA ILE A 239 -13.60 5.60 -2.50
C ILE A 239 -12.63 5.46 -3.67
N SER A 240 -13.06 4.88 -4.80
CA SER A 240 -12.24 4.78 -6.00
C SER A 240 -11.86 6.15 -6.56
N GLY A 241 -12.80 7.11 -6.55
CA GLY A 241 -12.55 8.50 -6.93
C GLY A 241 -11.53 9.20 -6.03
N VAL A 242 -11.62 8.99 -4.71
CA VAL A 242 -10.64 9.51 -3.74
C VAL A 242 -9.26 8.92 -3.97
N LEU A 243 -9.17 7.61 -4.13
CA LEU A 243 -7.91 6.92 -4.43
C LEU A 243 -7.31 7.46 -5.74
N PHE A 244 -8.13 7.67 -6.77
CA PHE A 244 -7.70 8.27 -8.02
C PHE A 244 -7.12 9.68 -7.82
N ALA A 245 -7.79 10.52 -7.04
CA ALA A 245 -7.31 11.88 -6.76
C ALA A 245 -5.95 11.89 -6.06
N LEU A 246 -5.76 10.99 -5.09
CA LEU A 246 -4.48 10.81 -4.40
C LEU A 246 -3.39 10.30 -5.36
N GLN A 247 -3.70 9.33 -6.21
CA GLN A 247 -2.77 8.75 -7.18
C GLN A 247 -2.26 9.78 -8.19
N ASN A 248 -3.16 10.58 -8.69
CA ASN A 248 -2.86 11.53 -9.76
C ASN A 248 -2.55 12.93 -9.25
N ARG A 249 -2.68 13.16 -7.94
CA ARG A 249 -2.51 14.47 -7.29
C ARG A 249 -3.41 15.55 -7.88
N ARG A 250 -4.58 15.16 -8.39
CA ARG A 250 -5.57 16.03 -9.06
C ARG A 250 -6.98 15.67 -8.59
N GLY A 251 -7.95 16.56 -8.85
CA GLY A 251 -9.36 16.31 -8.49
C GLY A 251 -9.60 16.33 -6.97
N THR A 252 -8.74 17.01 -6.19
CA THR A 252 -8.82 17.06 -4.73
C THR A 252 -10.09 17.73 -4.22
N THR A 253 -10.69 18.65 -4.99
CA THR A 253 -11.96 19.30 -4.60
C THR A 253 -13.12 18.31 -4.61
N ASP A 254 -13.25 17.51 -5.67
CA ASP A 254 -14.31 16.50 -5.78
C ASP A 254 -14.10 15.41 -4.74
N ALA A 255 -12.83 14.98 -4.54
CA ALA A 255 -12.48 14.02 -3.51
C ALA A 255 -12.83 14.51 -2.09
N HIS A 256 -12.67 15.79 -1.80
CA HIS A 256 -13.10 16.38 -0.52
C HIS A 256 -14.61 16.29 -0.32
N THR A 257 -15.38 16.65 -1.35
CA THR A 257 -16.86 16.57 -1.27
C THR A 257 -17.31 15.15 -0.97
N VAL A 258 -16.68 14.16 -1.60
CA VAL A 258 -16.96 12.73 -1.32
C VAL A 258 -16.57 12.38 0.11
N LEU A 259 -15.37 12.79 0.56
CA LEU A 259 -14.88 12.49 1.91
C LEU A 259 -15.72 13.15 3.01
N ASP A 260 -16.24 14.37 2.79
CA ASP A 260 -17.15 15.02 3.74
C ASP A 260 -18.43 14.18 3.95
N ASN A 261 -18.98 13.61 2.90
CA ASN A 261 -20.13 12.70 3.00
C ASN A 261 -19.74 11.38 3.69
N LEU A 262 -18.59 10.80 3.35
CA LEU A 262 -18.12 9.56 3.96
C LEU A 262 -17.80 9.74 5.45
N LEU A 263 -17.26 10.89 5.87
CA LEU A 263 -17.00 11.20 7.26
C LEU A 263 -18.29 11.37 8.09
N GLN A 264 -19.37 11.83 7.46
CA GLN A 264 -20.68 11.87 8.13
C GLN A 264 -21.21 10.44 8.40
N LEU A 265 -21.00 9.52 7.46
CA LEU A 265 -21.43 8.12 7.59
C LEU A 265 -20.50 7.32 8.51
N PHE A 266 -19.19 7.57 8.43
CA PHE A 266 -18.16 6.79 9.13
C PHE A 266 -17.17 7.68 9.90
N PRO A 267 -17.63 8.47 10.90
CA PRO A 267 -16.79 9.47 11.57
C PRO A 267 -15.59 8.86 12.32
N GLN A 268 -15.70 7.60 12.74
CA GLN A 268 -14.64 6.89 13.47
C GLN A 268 -13.80 5.97 12.58
N SER A 269 -14.00 6.00 11.25
CA SER A 269 -13.23 5.18 10.33
C SER A 269 -11.79 5.66 10.24
N LEU A 270 -10.83 4.78 10.58
CA LEU A 270 -9.41 5.06 10.38
C LEU A 270 -9.11 5.31 8.90
N TYR A 271 -9.69 4.51 8.04
CA TYR A 271 -9.45 4.57 6.60
C TYR A 271 -9.93 5.88 5.97
N ILE A 272 -11.16 6.30 6.28
CA ILE A 272 -11.73 7.54 5.73
C ILE A 272 -11.01 8.77 6.28
N ASN A 273 -10.73 8.81 7.59
CA ASN A 273 -9.98 9.92 8.19
C ASN A 273 -8.55 10.02 7.64
N ARG A 274 -7.89 8.88 7.40
CA ARG A 274 -6.57 8.83 6.76
C ARG A 274 -6.62 9.43 5.35
N MET A 275 -7.56 8.99 4.52
CA MET A 275 -7.73 9.55 3.16
C MET A 275 -8.03 11.05 3.21
N ASN A 276 -8.86 11.50 4.14
CA ASN A 276 -9.16 12.92 4.32
C ASN A 276 -7.91 13.74 4.62
N ALA A 277 -7.06 13.29 5.55
CA ALA A 277 -5.80 13.96 5.86
C ALA A 277 -4.89 14.08 4.64
N LEU A 278 -4.79 13.02 3.85
CA LEU A 278 -3.93 12.98 2.65
C LEU A 278 -4.47 13.85 1.51
N VAL A 279 -5.79 13.82 1.27
CA VAL A 279 -6.44 14.67 0.24
C VAL A 279 -6.34 16.14 0.61
N ALA A 280 -6.57 16.48 1.89
CA ALA A 280 -6.44 17.84 2.38
C ALA A 280 -5.00 18.37 2.23
N HIS A 281 -4.00 17.54 2.56
CA HIS A 281 -2.60 17.91 2.34
C HIS A 281 -2.27 18.07 0.85
N GLN A 282 -2.75 17.17 0.01
CA GLN A 282 -2.54 17.28 -1.44
C GLN A 282 -3.23 18.53 -2.02
N ALA A 283 -4.43 18.89 -1.54
CA ALA A 283 -5.12 20.11 -1.93
C ALA A 283 -4.32 21.36 -1.55
N TRP A 284 -3.76 21.37 -0.34
CA TRP A 284 -2.85 22.44 0.08
C TRP A 284 -1.60 22.50 -0.81
N LEU A 285 -0.92 21.38 -1.07
CA LEU A 285 0.24 21.32 -1.97
C LEU A 285 -0.09 21.82 -3.37
N ASN A 286 -1.26 21.48 -3.90
CA ASN A 286 -1.71 21.94 -5.22
C ASN A 286 -1.98 23.46 -5.26
N SER A 287 -2.22 24.10 -4.12
CA SER A 287 -2.39 25.55 -3.99
C SER A 287 -1.07 26.33 -3.96
N LEU A 288 0.04 25.64 -3.76
CA LEU A 288 1.37 26.25 -3.76
C LEU A 288 1.85 26.52 -5.19
N ASP A 289 2.81 27.41 -5.35
CA ASP A 289 3.52 27.59 -6.62
C ASP A 289 4.13 26.25 -7.06
N LYS A 290 4.07 25.94 -8.35
CA LYS A 290 4.59 24.66 -8.91
C LYS A 290 6.01 24.33 -8.47
N ARG A 291 6.83 25.36 -8.25
CA ARG A 291 8.19 25.21 -7.71
C ARG A 291 8.26 24.55 -6.35
N TYR A 292 7.20 24.65 -5.54
CA TYR A 292 7.13 24.03 -4.21
C TYR A 292 6.59 22.61 -4.25
N THR A 293 5.72 22.28 -5.21
CA THR A 293 5.12 20.94 -5.31
C THR A 293 6.13 19.85 -5.69
N GLU A 294 7.29 20.25 -6.21
CA GLU A 294 8.37 19.33 -6.59
C GLU A 294 9.38 19.07 -5.46
N LEU A 295 9.27 19.80 -4.35
CA LEU A 295 10.17 19.69 -3.22
C LEU A 295 9.57 18.89 -2.08
N ALA A 296 9.81 17.61 -2.11
CA ALA A 296 10.17 16.85 -0.95
C ALA A 296 9.09 16.37 0.03
N THR A 297 7.80 16.56 -0.18
CA THR A 297 6.84 15.84 0.64
C THR A 297 6.46 14.53 -0.02
N ILE A 298 6.80 13.44 0.63
CA ILE A 298 6.34 12.12 0.26
C ILE A 298 5.10 11.85 1.08
N LEU A 299 3.93 11.89 0.43
CA LEU A 299 2.70 11.51 1.07
C LEU A 299 2.60 9.98 1.10
N PRO A 300 2.23 9.38 2.25
CA PRO A 300 2.13 7.94 2.39
C PRO A 300 0.98 7.29 1.60
N ALA A 301 0.34 8.02 0.71
CA ALA A 301 -0.61 7.53 -0.27
C ALA A 301 -0.11 7.66 -1.70
N ALA A 302 1.18 7.82 -1.92
CA ALA A 302 1.72 7.71 -3.26
C ALA A 302 1.51 6.27 -3.72
N VAL A 303 0.49 6.11 -4.51
CA VAL A 303 0.03 4.81 -4.93
C VAL A 303 1.04 4.18 -5.88
N TYR A 304 1.08 2.93 -5.80
CA TYR A 304 1.55 1.96 -6.78
C TYR A 304 0.98 2.19 -8.17
N ASP A 305 1.24 3.34 -8.73
CA ASP A 305 1.17 3.47 -10.16
C ASP A 305 2.58 3.30 -10.70
N ASN A 306 2.84 2.11 -11.27
CA ASN A 306 4.05 1.92 -12.05
C ASN A 306 4.16 2.95 -13.20
N ALA A 307 3.09 3.67 -13.55
CA ALA A 307 3.16 4.83 -14.44
C ALA A 307 4.04 5.94 -13.89
N SER A 308 4.15 6.07 -12.59
CA SER A 308 5.04 7.03 -11.97
C SER A 308 6.53 6.72 -12.14
N VAL A 309 6.91 5.44 -12.28
CA VAL A 309 8.30 5.06 -12.63
C VAL A 309 8.67 5.62 -13.99
N PHE A 310 7.80 5.43 -14.96
CA PHE A 310 8.06 5.89 -16.32
C PHE A 310 8.04 7.42 -16.41
N ALA A 311 7.09 8.07 -15.75
CA ALA A 311 7.05 9.52 -15.63
C ALA A 311 8.29 10.08 -14.92
N PHE A 312 8.85 9.33 -13.97
CA PHE A 312 10.12 9.66 -13.35
C PHE A 312 11.25 9.68 -14.37
N PHE A 313 11.41 8.63 -15.15
CA PHE A 313 12.49 8.57 -16.14
C PHE A 313 12.35 9.64 -17.22
N GLN A 314 11.13 9.95 -17.66
CA GLN A 314 10.90 11.03 -18.63
C GLN A 314 11.12 12.44 -18.07
N SER A 315 10.92 12.64 -16.77
CA SER A 315 11.05 13.96 -16.12
C SER A 315 12.32 14.10 -15.28
N ALA A 316 13.05 13.02 -15.05
CA ALA A 316 14.25 13.04 -14.23
C ALA A 316 15.34 13.91 -14.85
N ASP A 317 15.50 13.85 -16.17
CA ASP A 317 16.44 14.71 -16.91
C ASP A 317 16.15 16.18 -16.65
N PHE A 318 14.91 16.59 -16.83
CA PHE A 318 14.45 17.95 -16.52
C PHE A 318 14.69 18.36 -15.06
N MET A 319 14.47 17.45 -14.12
CA MET A 319 14.63 17.74 -12.69
C MET A 319 16.10 17.83 -12.26
N PHE A 320 16.99 17.11 -12.92
CA PHE A 320 18.44 17.19 -12.68
C PHE A 320 19.09 18.38 -13.40
N GLU A 321 18.55 18.80 -14.56
CA GLU A 321 19.07 19.93 -15.34
C GLU A 321 18.61 21.28 -14.82
N ASN A 322 17.36 21.41 -14.37
CA ASN A 322 16.77 22.66 -13.92
C ASN A 322 16.96 22.95 -12.43
N ASP A 323 17.97 22.35 -11.82
CA ASP A 323 18.31 22.62 -10.43
C ASP A 323 19.17 23.88 -10.34
N ASP A 324 18.60 25.03 -10.70
CA ASP A 324 19.22 26.32 -10.46
C ASP A 324 19.31 26.58 -8.96
N ASP A 325 20.47 27.05 -8.51
CA ASP A 325 20.73 27.40 -7.10
C ASP A 325 19.71 28.40 -6.54
N GLU A 326 19.04 29.18 -7.39
CA GLU A 326 17.95 30.07 -7.00
C GLU A 326 16.73 29.33 -6.41
N GLN A 327 16.40 28.11 -6.85
CA GLN A 327 15.28 27.36 -6.28
C GLN A 327 15.58 26.85 -4.86
N SER A 328 16.83 26.47 -4.58
CA SER A 328 17.23 26.02 -3.25
C SER A 328 17.26 27.18 -2.25
N ASP A 329 17.64 28.37 -2.69
CA ASP A 329 17.63 29.59 -1.90
C ASP A 329 16.21 30.13 -1.65
N TYR A 330 15.31 29.91 -2.58
CA TYR A 330 13.90 30.27 -2.43
C TYR A 330 13.23 29.50 -1.28
N PHE A 331 13.52 28.21 -1.14
CA PHE A 331 13.04 27.41 0.02
C PHE A 331 13.63 27.83 1.35
N SER A 332 14.89 28.23 1.35
CA SER A 332 15.55 28.66 2.59
C SER A 332 15.05 30.02 3.08
N LYS A 333 14.59 30.87 2.16
CA LYS A 333 14.18 32.26 2.44
C LYS A 333 12.67 32.46 2.58
N THR A 334 11.88 31.63 1.94
CA THR A 334 10.40 31.77 1.92
C THR A 334 9.73 30.41 2.03
N MET A 335 9.69 29.84 3.24
CA MET A 335 8.54 28.96 3.53
C MET A 335 7.29 29.73 3.13
N PRO A 336 6.35 29.11 2.38
CA PRO A 336 5.26 29.85 1.76
C PRO A 336 4.40 30.54 2.81
N THR A 337 4.68 31.82 3.05
CA THR A 337 3.86 32.69 3.89
C THR A 337 2.53 33.05 3.23
N ARG A 338 2.32 32.61 1.98
CA ARG A 338 1.10 32.82 1.18
C ARG A 338 0.47 31.52 0.70
N SER A 339 0.60 30.43 1.45
CA SER A 339 -0.28 29.28 1.22
C SER A 339 -1.73 29.70 1.48
N ASN A 340 -2.67 29.09 0.76
CA ASN A 340 -4.08 29.25 1.08
C ASN A 340 -4.31 28.81 2.54
N GLY A 341 -4.44 29.78 3.46
CA GLY A 341 -4.51 29.53 4.89
C GLY A 341 -5.68 28.62 5.28
N ALA A 342 -6.77 28.68 4.52
CA ALA A 342 -7.92 27.81 4.75
C ALA A 342 -7.58 26.34 4.45
N LEU A 343 -6.89 26.05 3.34
CA LEU A 343 -6.46 24.68 3.00
C LEU A 343 -5.40 24.16 3.97
N TYR A 344 -4.50 25.04 4.44
CA TYR A 344 -3.53 24.69 5.49
C TYR A 344 -4.22 24.25 6.78
N GLU A 345 -5.16 25.06 7.30
CA GLU A 345 -5.87 24.73 8.54
C GLU A 345 -6.76 23.49 8.37
N GLN A 346 -7.36 23.29 7.20
CA GLN A 346 -8.11 22.08 6.89
C GLN A 346 -7.22 20.84 6.92
N ALA A 347 -6.06 20.88 6.29
CA ALA A 347 -5.10 19.78 6.31
C ALA A 347 -4.58 19.51 7.72
N LYS A 348 -4.23 20.56 8.47
CA LYS A 348 -3.78 20.47 9.85
C LYS A 348 -4.82 19.81 10.75
N LYS A 349 -6.09 20.24 10.63
CA LYS A 349 -7.19 19.64 11.38
C LYS A 349 -7.37 18.16 11.03
N ALA A 350 -7.39 17.82 9.73
CA ALA A 350 -7.58 16.45 9.27
C ALA A 350 -6.47 15.50 9.78
N TYR A 351 -5.21 15.98 9.80
CA TYR A 351 -4.11 15.24 10.44
C TYR A 351 -4.31 15.07 11.94
N GLY A 352 -4.72 16.12 12.63
CA GLY A 352 -5.02 16.08 14.06
C GLY A 352 -6.11 15.05 14.38
N ASP A 353 -7.22 15.09 13.64
CA ASP A 353 -8.34 14.17 13.80
C ASP A 353 -7.91 12.70 13.62
N TYR A 354 -7.10 12.41 12.57
CA TYR A 354 -6.59 11.06 12.35
C TYR A 354 -5.56 10.61 13.40
N LEU A 355 -4.59 11.46 13.70
CA LEU A 355 -3.47 11.12 14.60
C LEU A 355 -3.90 10.97 16.05
N THR A 356 -5.03 11.56 16.47
CA THR A 356 -5.62 11.28 17.79
C THR A 356 -6.26 9.89 17.87
N MET A 357 -6.73 9.36 16.74
CA MET A 357 -7.33 8.02 16.68
C MET A 357 -6.26 6.92 16.71
N ILE A 358 -5.17 7.10 15.97
CA ILE A 358 -4.06 6.15 15.87
C ILE A 358 -2.78 6.83 15.38
N TYR A 359 -1.64 6.38 15.90
CA TYR A 359 -0.34 6.84 15.42
C TYR A 359 0.14 6.01 14.23
N GLU A 360 0.41 6.67 13.09
CA GLU A 360 1.06 6.12 11.90
C GLU A 360 2.27 6.99 11.54
N ALA A 361 3.47 6.38 11.49
CA ALA A 361 4.73 7.11 11.31
C ALA A 361 4.78 7.91 9.99
N GLY A 362 4.32 7.33 8.87
CA GLY A 362 4.26 8.01 7.57
C GLY A 362 3.35 9.24 7.61
N ILE A 363 2.20 9.15 8.24
CA ILE A 363 1.25 10.25 8.40
C ILE A 363 1.83 11.32 9.34
N ALA A 364 2.44 10.92 10.47
CA ALA A 364 3.06 11.85 11.41
C ALA A 364 4.22 12.64 10.76
N SER A 365 5.03 12.00 9.93
CA SER A 365 6.11 12.66 9.17
C SER A 365 5.58 13.68 8.15
N SER A 366 4.48 13.35 7.47
CA SER A 366 3.82 14.27 6.53
C SER A 366 3.16 15.44 7.25
N TYR A 367 2.60 15.20 8.43
CA TYR A 367 2.10 16.26 9.32
C TYR A 367 3.23 17.19 9.78
N ALA A 368 4.38 16.64 10.19
CA ALA A 368 5.56 17.44 10.52
C ALA A 368 5.97 18.35 9.36
N TYR A 369 5.96 17.83 8.13
CA TYR A 369 6.25 18.63 6.95
C TYR A 369 5.24 19.77 6.75
N LEU A 370 3.95 19.52 6.92
CA LEU A 370 2.91 20.55 6.87
C LEU A 370 3.17 21.63 7.92
N LEU A 371 3.46 21.24 9.18
CA LEU A 371 3.74 22.16 10.29
C LEU A 371 5.01 23.00 10.08
N ALA A 372 5.95 22.54 9.26
CA ALA A 372 7.12 23.35 8.89
C ALA A 372 6.74 24.67 8.18
N SER A 373 5.56 24.69 7.54
CA SER A 373 4.97 25.88 6.91
C SER A 373 4.08 26.71 7.84
N SER A 374 3.96 26.33 9.11
CA SER A 374 3.13 27.04 10.08
C SER A 374 3.59 28.47 10.32
N PRO A 375 2.66 29.44 10.45
CA PRO A 375 3.00 30.77 10.92
C PRO A 375 3.43 30.79 12.41
N LEU A 376 3.08 29.74 13.18
CA LEU A 376 3.33 29.66 14.61
C LEU A 376 4.73 29.09 14.91
N THR A 377 5.54 29.87 15.62
CA THR A 377 6.94 29.49 15.90
C THR A 377 7.06 28.21 16.73
N HIS A 378 6.16 27.99 17.70
CA HIS A 378 6.22 26.77 18.53
C HIS A 378 5.93 25.51 17.71
N GLU A 379 5.02 25.56 16.75
CA GLU A 379 4.76 24.44 15.83
C GLU A 379 5.98 24.12 14.98
N ARG A 380 6.59 25.16 14.37
CA ARG A 380 7.83 24.97 13.59
C ARG A 380 8.99 24.40 14.42
N ASN A 381 9.07 24.75 15.69
CA ASN A 381 10.10 24.21 16.58
C ASN A 381 9.88 22.73 16.91
N ALA A 382 8.66 22.24 16.92
CA ALA A 382 8.34 20.84 17.21
C ALA A 382 8.59 19.90 16.01
N VAL A 383 8.65 20.44 14.79
CA VAL A 383 8.67 19.67 13.53
C VAL A 383 9.76 18.59 13.50
N LEU A 384 10.99 18.93 13.86
CA LEU A 384 12.11 17.99 13.80
C LEU A 384 11.98 16.86 14.82
N GLY A 385 11.44 17.17 16.01
CA GLY A 385 11.17 16.14 17.03
C GLY A 385 10.10 15.15 16.55
N ILE A 386 9.03 15.65 15.93
CA ILE A 386 7.97 14.82 15.35
C ILE A 386 8.52 13.92 14.24
N ALA A 387 9.31 14.49 13.32
CA ALA A 387 9.87 13.74 12.21
C ALA A 387 10.91 12.70 12.64
N GLU A 388 11.76 13.03 13.62
CA GLU A 388 12.72 12.09 14.21
C GLU A 388 12.02 10.94 14.93
N GLN A 389 10.96 11.24 15.68
CA GLN A 389 10.13 10.23 16.31
C GLN A 389 9.47 9.31 15.27
N ALA A 390 8.94 9.88 14.19
CA ALA A 390 8.35 9.10 13.11
C ALA A 390 9.37 8.14 12.46
N ASP A 391 10.61 8.60 12.21
CA ASP A 391 11.69 7.74 11.70
C ASP A 391 12.07 6.64 12.70
N LEU A 392 12.07 6.91 14.00
CA LEU A 392 12.37 5.93 15.05
C LEU A 392 11.26 4.87 15.21
N PHE A 393 10.00 5.26 15.05
CA PHE A 393 8.85 4.35 15.07
C PHE A 393 8.73 3.52 13.81
N HIS A 394 9.42 3.92 12.76
CA HIS A 394 9.48 3.19 11.53
C HIS A 394 10.13 1.82 11.76
N SER A 395 9.33 0.76 11.72
CA SER A 395 9.76 -0.59 12.11
C SER A 395 10.30 -1.43 10.96
N GLY A 396 10.22 -0.94 9.72
CA GLY A 396 10.58 -1.71 8.53
C GLY A 396 11.45 -0.95 7.55
N ALA A 397 12.26 -1.70 6.79
CA ALA A 397 13.13 -1.16 5.74
C ALA A 397 12.36 -0.58 4.54
N ASP A 398 11.04 -0.72 4.54
CA ASP A 398 10.22 -0.65 3.34
C ASP A 398 9.32 0.57 3.25
N ASP A 399 8.99 1.22 4.37
CA ASP A 399 8.34 2.52 4.36
C ASP A 399 9.42 3.62 4.45
N THR A 400 9.80 4.14 3.32
CA THR A 400 10.79 5.21 3.21
C THR A 400 10.23 6.59 3.52
N THR A 401 8.90 6.72 3.67
CA THR A 401 8.21 8.01 3.79
C THR A 401 8.68 8.80 5.02
N ALA A 402 8.64 8.18 6.20
CA ALA A 402 9.03 8.85 7.43
C ALA A 402 10.50 9.30 7.39
N ARG A 403 11.38 8.43 6.94
CA ARG A 403 12.82 8.71 6.82
C ARG A 403 13.13 9.79 5.81
N ALA A 404 12.52 9.75 4.64
CA ALA A 404 12.73 10.73 3.59
C ALA A 404 12.20 12.12 3.98
N ASN A 405 11.04 12.19 4.63
CA ASN A 405 10.51 13.44 5.15
C ASN A 405 11.38 14.02 6.26
N TYR A 406 11.90 13.17 7.16
CA TYR A 406 12.85 13.63 8.17
C TYR A 406 14.15 14.18 7.56
N ALA A 407 14.69 13.50 6.55
CA ALA A 407 15.86 13.98 5.81
C ALA A 407 15.60 15.35 5.15
N ALA A 408 14.43 15.50 4.51
CA ALA A 408 14.05 16.77 3.90
C ALA A 408 13.95 17.91 4.92
N LEU A 409 13.37 17.65 6.09
CA LEU A 409 13.26 18.63 7.17
C LEU A 409 14.61 18.98 7.81
N LEU A 410 15.53 18.02 7.95
CA LEU A 410 16.92 18.29 8.38
C LEU A 410 17.63 19.21 7.38
N TYR A 411 17.47 18.95 6.07
CA TYR A 411 18.01 19.80 5.02
C TYR A 411 17.42 21.21 5.07
N LEU A 412 16.11 21.35 5.17
CA LEU A 412 15.43 22.65 5.11
C LEU A 412 15.67 23.50 6.37
N ILE A 413 15.58 22.90 7.56
CA ILE A 413 15.52 23.63 8.83
C ILE A 413 16.90 23.71 9.49
N ARG A 414 17.56 22.55 9.69
CA ARG A 414 18.85 22.50 10.40
C ARG A 414 20.07 22.71 9.53
N LYS A 415 19.92 22.57 8.20
CA LYS A 415 21.07 22.55 7.27
C LYS A 415 22.06 21.40 7.59
N ASP A 416 21.57 20.33 8.23
CA ASP A 416 22.38 19.13 8.52
C ASP A 416 22.38 18.22 7.28
N TYR A 417 23.19 18.62 6.31
CA TYR A 417 23.27 17.94 5.01
C TYR A 417 23.86 16.53 5.15
N THR A 418 24.77 16.31 6.08
CA THR A 418 25.42 15.01 6.28
C THR A 418 24.42 13.96 6.77
N LYS A 419 23.65 14.29 7.82
CA LYS A 419 22.62 13.37 8.33
C LYS A 419 21.49 13.17 7.32
N ALA A 420 21.09 14.24 6.62
CA ALA A 420 20.07 14.16 5.57
C ALA A 420 20.51 13.27 4.40
N GLN A 421 21.77 13.42 3.94
CA GLN A 421 22.36 12.56 2.91
C GLN A 421 22.33 11.09 3.32
N GLN A 422 22.79 10.79 4.54
CA GLN A 422 22.82 9.41 5.04
C GLN A 422 21.42 8.77 5.08
N LEU A 423 20.42 9.49 5.59
CA LEU A 423 19.04 9.00 5.64
C LEU A 423 18.47 8.71 4.24
N LEU A 424 18.73 9.58 3.27
CA LEU A 424 18.27 9.36 1.89
C LEU A 424 19.06 8.23 1.22
N ALA A 425 20.36 8.11 1.47
CA ALA A 425 21.16 6.98 0.99
C ALA A 425 20.62 5.64 1.53
N ASP A 426 20.23 5.60 2.80
CA ASP A 426 19.63 4.42 3.42
C ASP A 426 18.27 4.06 2.76
N CYS A 427 17.52 5.04 2.25
CA CYS A 427 16.30 4.81 1.49
C CYS A 427 16.58 4.24 0.10
N LEU A 428 17.59 4.79 -0.59
CA LEU A 428 17.92 4.44 -1.99
C LEU A 428 18.75 3.15 -2.10
N TYR A 429 19.59 2.91 -1.10
CA TYR A 429 20.55 1.78 -1.08
C TYR A 429 20.41 1.00 0.23
N PRO A 430 19.25 0.40 0.50
CA PRO A 430 19.06 -0.32 1.75
C PRO A 430 20.08 -1.46 1.84
N VAL A 431 20.84 -1.46 2.91
CA VAL A 431 21.69 -2.60 3.23
C VAL A 431 20.76 -3.78 3.46
N SER A 432 20.93 -4.87 2.70
CA SER A 432 20.11 -6.06 2.83
C SER A 432 20.15 -6.56 4.29
N ARG A 433 19.14 -6.19 5.06
CA ARG A 433 18.97 -6.74 6.41
C ARG A 433 18.56 -8.18 6.23
N LYS A 434 19.36 -9.12 6.74
CA LYS A 434 18.96 -10.52 6.87
C LYS A 434 17.67 -10.53 7.69
N THR A 435 16.55 -10.69 7.03
CA THR A 435 15.28 -10.91 7.69
C THR A 435 15.42 -12.23 8.43
N THR A 436 15.32 -12.20 9.74
CA THR A 436 15.36 -13.38 10.60
C THR A 436 14.09 -14.19 10.42
N GLY A 437 13.94 -14.91 9.30
CA GLY A 437 12.91 -15.92 9.08
C GLY A 437 11.43 -15.49 9.16
N LYS A 438 11.14 -14.25 9.52
CA LYS A 438 9.78 -13.72 9.66
C LYS A 438 9.27 -13.19 8.33
N VAL A 439 8.08 -13.59 7.97
CA VAL A 439 7.45 -13.14 6.74
C VAL A 439 6.99 -11.70 6.90
N VAL A 440 7.46 -10.86 5.99
CA VAL A 440 7.16 -9.45 5.95
C VAL A 440 6.59 -9.12 4.58
N PHE A 441 5.35 -8.64 4.55
CA PHE A 441 4.76 -8.11 3.34
C PHE A 441 5.21 -6.68 3.12
N LEU A 442 5.68 -6.43 1.92
CA LEU A 442 6.04 -5.11 1.47
C LEU A 442 4.81 -4.44 0.85
N THR A 443 4.31 -3.42 1.50
CA THR A 443 3.18 -2.63 0.97
C THR A 443 3.63 -1.31 0.36
N THR A 444 4.92 -1.06 0.29
CA THR A 444 5.46 0.22 -0.12
C THR A 444 5.34 0.51 -1.60
N GLY A 445 4.97 1.74 -1.87
CA GLY A 445 4.92 2.32 -3.20
C GLY A 445 6.29 2.82 -3.63
N PHE A 446 7.05 1.97 -4.26
CA PHE A 446 8.41 2.20 -4.63
C PHE A 446 8.68 3.41 -5.52
N PRO A 447 8.01 3.54 -6.68
CA PRO A 447 8.54 4.38 -7.72
C PRO A 447 8.26 5.87 -7.58
N ALA A 448 7.14 6.24 -6.98
CA ALA A 448 6.79 7.64 -6.80
C ALA A 448 7.66 8.30 -5.73
N ASP A 449 8.02 7.54 -4.70
CA ASP A 449 8.85 8.01 -3.59
C ASP A 449 10.31 8.12 -4.03
N GLU A 450 10.81 7.17 -4.82
CA GLU A 450 12.20 7.17 -5.28
C GLU A 450 12.55 8.43 -6.07
N ARG A 451 11.65 8.91 -6.93
CA ARG A 451 11.87 10.15 -7.68
C ARG A 451 12.17 11.33 -6.76
N LEU A 452 11.33 11.54 -5.75
CA LEU A 452 11.49 12.64 -4.81
C LEU A 452 12.71 12.44 -3.92
N ILE A 453 12.97 11.21 -3.49
CA ILE A 453 14.14 10.86 -2.69
C ILE A 453 15.42 11.15 -3.48
N ARG A 454 15.52 10.75 -4.76
CA ARG A 454 16.69 11.02 -5.59
C ARG A 454 16.89 12.50 -5.88
N CYS A 455 15.83 13.24 -6.15
CA CYS A 455 15.93 14.69 -6.32
C CYS A 455 16.47 15.37 -5.07
N ASN A 456 15.97 15.00 -3.91
CA ASN A 456 16.46 15.54 -2.64
C ASN A 456 17.91 15.12 -2.38
N TYR A 457 18.26 13.85 -2.65
CA TYR A 457 19.61 13.34 -2.50
C TYR A 457 20.60 14.10 -3.39
N PHE A 458 20.28 14.27 -4.67
CA PHE A 458 21.10 15.04 -5.61
C PHE A 458 21.33 16.49 -5.15
N ARG A 459 20.29 17.17 -4.66
CA ARG A 459 20.40 18.53 -4.12
C ARG A 459 21.33 18.60 -2.90
N ILE A 460 21.22 17.62 -2.01
CA ILE A 460 22.12 17.53 -0.84
C ILE A 460 23.56 17.34 -1.28
N LEU A 461 23.83 16.44 -2.24
CA LEU A 461 25.17 16.23 -2.79
C LEU A 461 25.74 17.52 -3.39
N LYS A 462 24.94 18.29 -4.13
CA LYS A 462 25.36 19.60 -4.66
C LYS A 462 25.70 20.58 -3.54
N LYS A 463 24.86 20.68 -2.50
CA LYS A 463 25.12 21.55 -1.34
C LYS A 463 26.38 21.16 -0.55
N MET A 464 26.66 19.87 -0.48
CA MET A 464 27.89 19.33 0.14
C MET A 464 29.12 19.47 -0.76
N GLN A 465 28.95 19.94 -2.00
CA GLN A 465 30.00 19.99 -3.02
C GLN A 465 30.61 18.61 -3.32
N ASP A 466 29.84 17.53 -3.14
CA ASP A 466 30.26 16.17 -3.48
C ASP A 466 30.20 15.96 -5.00
N LYS A 467 31.27 16.39 -5.69
CA LYS A 467 31.37 16.25 -7.15
C LYS A 467 31.28 14.80 -7.60
N THR A 468 31.80 13.87 -6.81
CA THR A 468 31.80 12.44 -7.16
C THR A 468 30.39 11.88 -7.09
N GLY A 469 29.65 12.13 -6.01
CA GLY A 469 28.26 11.72 -5.86
C GLY A 469 27.35 12.33 -6.93
N VAL A 470 27.50 13.62 -7.23
CA VAL A 470 26.74 14.30 -8.30
C VAL A 470 27.00 13.64 -9.67
N VAL A 471 28.25 13.31 -10.00
CA VAL A 471 28.57 12.61 -11.25
C VAL A 471 28.00 11.20 -11.27
N GLN A 472 28.04 10.48 -10.15
CA GLN A 472 27.46 9.14 -10.04
C GLN A 472 25.94 9.13 -10.27
N GLU A 473 25.21 10.07 -9.66
CA GLU A 473 23.74 10.18 -9.86
C GLU A 473 23.40 10.55 -11.31
N ARG A 474 24.15 11.46 -11.91
CA ARG A 474 23.96 11.81 -13.33
C ARG A 474 24.29 10.63 -14.26
N GLN A 475 25.36 9.88 -13.98
CA GLN A 475 25.71 8.70 -14.75
C GLN A 475 24.65 7.60 -14.61
N TRP A 476 24.17 7.40 -13.38
CA TRP A 476 23.06 6.48 -13.11
C TRP A 476 21.82 6.82 -13.95
N LEU A 477 21.44 8.10 -13.99
CA LEU A 477 20.32 8.58 -14.80
C LEU A 477 20.57 8.38 -16.30
N ALA A 478 21.77 8.73 -16.77
CA ALA A 478 22.16 8.55 -18.17
C ALA A 478 22.12 7.08 -18.60
N ASP A 479 22.53 6.16 -17.73
CA ASP A 479 22.49 4.72 -17.99
C ASP A 479 21.05 4.20 -18.06
N ILE A 480 20.15 4.74 -17.26
CA ILE A 480 18.71 4.42 -17.29
C ILE A 480 18.04 4.96 -18.56
N LEU A 481 18.42 6.16 -19.00
CA LEU A 481 17.86 6.81 -20.19
C LEU A 481 18.46 6.30 -21.51
N LYS A 482 19.43 5.41 -21.47
CA LYS A 482 19.94 4.74 -22.69
C LYS A 482 18.92 3.76 -23.21
N TYR A 483 18.22 4.14 -24.27
CA TYR A 483 17.22 3.29 -24.92
C TYR A 483 17.84 2.55 -26.10
N PRO A 484 17.53 1.25 -26.29
CA PRO A 484 17.87 0.55 -27.51
C PRO A 484 17.09 1.14 -28.70
N GLU A 485 17.71 1.18 -29.87
CA GLU A 485 17.10 1.75 -31.08
C GLU A 485 15.88 0.94 -31.58
N THR A 486 15.83 -0.35 -31.27
CA THR A 486 14.75 -1.24 -31.69
C THR A 486 13.98 -1.83 -30.51
N VAL A 487 12.66 -1.77 -30.61
CA VAL A 487 11.75 -2.38 -29.63
C VAL A 487 11.28 -3.72 -30.15
N VAL A 488 11.57 -4.79 -29.41
CA VAL A 488 10.98 -6.11 -29.65
C VAL A 488 9.91 -6.33 -28.58
N PRO A 489 8.63 -6.44 -28.95
CA PRO A 489 7.57 -6.59 -27.97
C PRO A 489 7.73 -7.87 -27.14
N ILE A 490 7.60 -7.74 -25.81
CA ILE A 490 7.53 -8.89 -24.93
C ILE A 490 6.09 -9.40 -24.96
N VAL A 491 5.90 -10.62 -25.42
CA VAL A 491 4.59 -11.24 -25.63
C VAL A 491 4.24 -12.13 -24.45
N LEU A 492 3.08 -11.87 -23.83
CA LEU A 492 2.46 -12.72 -22.83
C LEU A 492 1.15 -13.29 -23.38
N ARG A 493 1.13 -14.59 -23.67
CA ARG A 493 -0.05 -15.26 -24.22
C ARG A 493 -0.73 -14.47 -25.36
N ASN A 494 0.04 -14.16 -26.39
CA ASN A 494 -0.35 -13.42 -27.61
C ASN A 494 -0.70 -11.94 -27.41
N VAL A 495 -0.43 -11.36 -26.25
CA VAL A 495 -0.67 -9.94 -25.94
C VAL A 495 0.65 -9.27 -25.54
N SER A 496 0.83 -8.05 -26.00
CA SER A 496 2.00 -7.21 -25.71
C SER A 496 1.58 -5.81 -25.27
N VAL A 497 2.48 -5.11 -24.61
CA VAL A 497 2.34 -3.64 -24.44
C VAL A 497 2.36 -3.00 -25.84
N GLY A 498 1.44 -2.05 -26.07
CA GLY A 498 1.20 -1.44 -27.39
C GLY A 498 0.06 -2.10 -28.19
N ASP A 499 -0.41 -3.26 -27.79
CA ASP A 499 -1.59 -3.89 -28.42
C ASP A 499 -2.90 -3.16 -28.04
N THR A 500 -3.91 -3.34 -28.90
CA THR A 500 -5.24 -2.77 -28.66
C THR A 500 -6.10 -3.62 -27.73
N VAL A 501 -7.11 -2.99 -27.14
CA VAL A 501 -8.13 -3.67 -26.32
C VAL A 501 -8.82 -4.80 -27.08
N ASP A 502 -9.11 -4.62 -28.36
CA ASP A 502 -9.76 -5.66 -29.17
C ASP A 502 -8.91 -6.94 -29.27
N LYS A 503 -7.60 -6.78 -29.48
CA LYS A 503 -6.66 -7.92 -29.47
C LYS A 503 -6.60 -8.58 -28.10
N LEU A 504 -6.58 -7.77 -27.03
CA LEU A 504 -6.60 -8.26 -25.65
C LEU A 504 -7.87 -9.08 -25.36
N LEU A 505 -9.03 -8.56 -25.71
CA LEU A 505 -10.32 -9.25 -25.52
C LEU A 505 -10.41 -10.54 -26.33
N GLY A 506 -9.88 -10.54 -27.54
CA GLY A 506 -9.80 -11.75 -28.37
C GLY A 506 -8.88 -12.83 -27.78
N ALA A 507 -7.79 -12.43 -27.10
CA ALA A 507 -6.80 -13.36 -26.53
C ALA A 507 -7.11 -13.81 -25.10
N TRP A 508 -7.62 -12.90 -24.25
CA TRP A 508 -7.78 -13.13 -22.81
C TRP A 508 -9.23 -13.08 -22.33
N ASN A 509 -10.20 -12.80 -23.21
CA ASN A 509 -11.59 -12.54 -22.88
C ASN A 509 -11.78 -11.27 -22.01
N ARG A 510 -12.95 -11.15 -21.37
CA ARG A 510 -13.28 -10.00 -20.53
C ARG A 510 -12.46 -10.01 -19.23
N PRO A 511 -12.04 -8.84 -18.73
CA PRO A 511 -11.39 -8.73 -17.43
C PRO A 511 -12.34 -9.09 -16.29
N SER A 512 -11.79 -9.47 -15.16
CA SER A 512 -12.54 -9.75 -13.93
C SER A 512 -13.05 -8.47 -13.25
N GLY A 513 -12.43 -7.34 -13.54
CA GLY A 513 -12.81 -6.02 -13.05
C GLY A 513 -12.12 -4.92 -13.84
N ILE A 514 -12.74 -3.73 -13.86
CA ILE A 514 -12.20 -2.52 -14.49
C ILE A 514 -12.31 -1.39 -13.48
N ILE A 515 -11.20 -0.68 -13.27
CA ILE A 515 -11.15 0.55 -12.49
C ILE A 515 -10.90 1.70 -13.46
N TYR A 516 -11.86 2.60 -13.54
CA TYR A 516 -11.79 3.75 -14.44
C TYR A 516 -11.02 4.90 -13.80
N ASN A 517 -10.06 5.42 -14.54
CA ASN A 517 -9.34 6.64 -14.24
C ASN A 517 -9.56 7.66 -15.37
N TYR A 518 -9.31 8.93 -15.13
CA TYR A 518 -9.58 9.99 -16.11
C TYR A 518 -8.87 9.79 -17.47
N TYR A 519 -7.62 9.29 -17.43
CA TYR A 519 -6.78 9.09 -18.64
C TYR A 519 -6.46 7.64 -18.94
N SER A 520 -6.82 6.73 -18.08
CA SER A 520 -6.50 5.30 -18.22
C SER A 520 -7.52 4.43 -17.51
N GLU A 521 -7.60 3.20 -17.94
CA GLU A 521 -8.37 2.16 -17.30
C GLU A 521 -7.41 1.11 -16.73
N ARG A 522 -7.69 0.60 -15.53
CA ARG A 522 -6.97 -0.53 -14.96
C ARG A 522 -7.84 -1.77 -15.11
N TRP A 523 -7.38 -2.69 -15.94
CA TRP A 523 -8.07 -3.94 -16.23
C TRP A 523 -7.44 -5.08 -15.44
N LEU A 524 -8.26 -5.82 -14.71
CA LEU A 524 -7.83 -6.85 -13.78
C LEU A 524 -8.21 -8.23 -14.32
N TYR A 525 -7.22 -9.09 -14.51
CA TYR A 525 -7.38 -10.48 -14.93
C TYR A 525 -6.99 -11.42 -13.79
N ARG A 526 -7.97 -11.79 -12.95
CA ARG A 526 -7.73 -12.67 -11.79
C ARG A 526 -7.20 -14.05 -12.18
N SER A 527 -7.68 -14.63 -13.27
CA SER A 527 -7.22 -15.95 -13.75
C SER A 527 -5.71 -16.01 -14.01
N PHE A 528 -5.08 -14.87 -14.24
CA PHE A 528 -3.65 -14.73 -14.50
C PHE A 528 -2.94 -13.92 -13.43
N ASN A 529 -3.65 -13.47 -12.42
CA ASN A 529 -3.16 -12.49 -11.44
C ASN A 529 -2.44 -11.31 -12.12
N THR A 530 -3.08 -10.71 -13.11
CA THR A 530 -2.48 -9.71 -13.98
C THR A 530 -3.33 -8.45 -14.01
N GLU A 531 -2.64 -7.32 -13.99
CA GLU A 531 -3.21 -5.98 -14.15
C GLU A 531 -2.65 -5.34 -15.40
N LEU A 532 -3.52 -4.69 -16.15
CA LEU A 532 -3.19 -3.92 -17.34
C LEU A 532 -3.58 -2.47 -17.13
N ILE A 533 -2.73 -1.56 -17.56
CA ILE A 533 -3.08 -0.15 -17.72
C ILE A 533 -3.32 0.08 -19.19
N ILE A 534 -4.52 0.57 -19.50
CA ILE A 534 -5.00 0.81 -20.85
C ILE A 534 -5.30 2.30 -20.97
N ARG A 535 -4.89 2.92 -22.07
CA ARG A 535 -5.26 4.30 -22.39
C ARG A 535 -6.78 4.41 -22.52
N SER A 536 -7.40 5.39 -21.88
CA SER A 536 -8.86 5.52 -21.88
C SER A 536 -9.45 5.74 -23.28
N LYS A 537 -10.77 5.61 -23.42
CA LYS A 537 -11.49 5.61 -24.71
C LYS A 537 -11.33 6.87 -25.56
N ASP A 538 -10.96 8.01 -24.98
CA ASP A 538 -10.59 9.20 -25.75
C ASP A 538 -9.18 9.07 -26.36
N GLY A 539 -8.43 8.04 -25.97
CA GLY A 539 -7.28 7.49 -26.63
C GLY A 539 -7.64 6.25 -27.46
N ASP A 540 -6.66 5.61 -28.02
CA ASP A 540 -6.79 4.47 -28.96
C ASP A 540 -7.04 3.11 -28.28
N GLY A 541 -7.29 3.07 -26.96
CA GLY A 541 -7.44 1.82 -26.21
C GLY A 541 -6.20 0.95 -26.16
N THR A 542 -5.00 1.56 -26.24
CA THR A 542 -3.72 0.85 -26.27
C THR A 542 -3.30 0.40 -24.87
N ILE A 543 -2.73 -0.80 -24.76
CA ILE A 543 -2.14 -1.32 -23.52
C ILE A 543 -0.82 -0.58 -23.26
N LEU A 544 -0.79 0.20 -22.17
CA LEU A 544 0.38 0.97 -21.75
C LEU A 544 1.33 0.17 -20.87
N GLN A 545 0.79 -0.79 -20.10
CA GLN A 545 1.54 -1.57 -19.13
C GLN A 545 0.86 -2.90 -18.84
N MET A 546 1.67 -3.90 -18.53
CA MET A 546 1.23 -5.19 -18.00
C MET A 546 1.98 -5.49 -16.70
N SER A 547 1.27 -5.80 -15.62
CA SER A 547 1.83 -6.22 -14.33
C SER A 547 1.32 -7.60 -13.98
N VAL A 548 2.22 -8.56 -13.86
CA VAL A 548 1.93 -9.97 -13.54
C VAL A 548 2.34 -10.23 -12.10
N GLY A 549 1.38 -10.51 -11.23
CA GLY A 549 1.60 -10.85 -9.82
C GLY A 549 1.74 -12.35 -9.59
N PHE A 550 2.31 -12.74 -8.47
CA PHE A 550 2.40 -14.13 -8.03
C PHE A 550 1.15 -14.53 -7.22
N PRO A 551 0.59 -15.74 -7.42
CA PRO A 551 0.93 -16.72 -8.43
C PRO A 551 0.30 -16.39 -9.81
N SER A 552 1.01 -16.69 -10.90
CA SER A 552 0.49 -16.56 -12.26
C SER A 552 0.92 -17.71 -13.15
N SER A 553 0.05 -18.08 -14.08
CA SER A 553 0.36 -19.06 -15.14
C SER A 553 1.06 -18.45 -16.36
N LEU A 554 1.20 -17.12 -16.40
CA LEU A 554 1.88 -16.44 -17.50
C LEU A 554 3.38 -16.61 -17.39
N THR A 555 4.02 -16.86 -18.53
CA THR A 555 5.48 -17.00 -18.65
C THR A 555 6.04 -15.86 -19.48
N LEU A 556 7.13 -15.28 -18.99
CA LEU A 556 7.95 -14.31 -19.71
C LEU A 556 9.06 -15.06 -20.45
N PHE A 557 9.25 -14.79 -21.73
CA PHE A 557 10.23 -15.47 -22.60
C PHE A 557 10.09 -17.00 -22.64
N ASN A 558 8.92 -17.54 -22.31
CA ASN A 558 8.62 -18.97 -22.14
C ASN A 558 9.44 -19.68 -21.04
N GLU A 559 10.20 -18.97 -20.23
CA GLU A 559 11.13 -19.53 -19.26
C GLU A 559 10.91 -18.99 -17.85
N ILE A 560 10.50 -17.71 -17.69
CA ILE A 560 10.41 -17.05 -16.39
C ILE A 560 8.96 -16.95 -15.94
N ARG A 561 8.69 -17.33 -14.69
CA ARG A 561 7.40 -17.17 -14.02
C ARG A 561 7.54 -16.39 -12.73
N THR A 562 6.43 -15.80 -12.30
CA THR A 562 6.33 -15.37 -10.90
C THR A 562 6.44 -16.61 -10.00
N GLY A 563 7.18 -16.49 -8.90
CA GLY A 563 7.56 -17.62 -8.03
C GLY A 563 8.93 -18.21 -8.29
N ASP A 564 9.54 -17.97 -9.46
CA ASP A 564 10.91 -18.40 -9.75
C ASP A 564 11.93 -17.63 -8.90
N SER A 565 13.13 -18.23 -8.73
CA SER A 565 14.23 -17.58 -8.03
C SER A 565 14.90 -16.49 -8.87
N ARG A 566 15.64 -15.63 -8.21
CA ARG A 566 16.45 -14.60 -8.86
C ARG A 566 17.43 -15.16 -9.87
N ASP A 567 18.02 -16.33 -9.59
CA ASP A 567 19.01 -16.96 -10.45
C ASP A 567 18.44 -17.33 -11.83
N VAL A 568 17.17 -17.76 -11.88
CA VAL A 568 16.46 -18.04 -13.14
C VAL A 568 16.32 -16.76 -13.96
N LEU A 569 15.94 -15.65 -13.32
CA LEU A 569 15.82 -14.37 -14.00
C LEU A 569 17.18 -13.88 -14.53
N GLU A 570 18.22 -13.91 -13.70
CA GLU A 570 19.57 -13.46 -14.10
C GLU A 570 20.18 -14.34 -15.21
N LYS A 571 19.83 -15.63 -15.25
CA LYS A 571 20.24 -16.52 -16.33
C LYS A 571 19.63 -16.12 -17.68
N VAL A 572 18.37 -15.69 -17.69
CA VAL A 572 17.63 -15.35 -18.92
C VAL A 572 17.84 -13.89 -19.33
N CYS A 573 17.73 -12.97 -18.36
CA CYS A 573 17.78 -11.54 -18.62
C CYS A 573 19.16 -10.90 -18.41
N GLY A 574 20.13 -11.66 -17.87
CA GLY A 574 21.42 -11.12 -17.48
C GLY A 574 21.36 -10.34 -16.17
N LYS A 575 22.36 -9.49 -15.93
CA LYS A 575 22.36 -8.61 -14.76
C LYS A 575 21.36 -7.47 -14.93
N ALA A 576 20.68 -7.10 -13.85
CA ALA A 576 19.80 -5.96 -13.87
C ALA A 576 20.54 -4.67 -14.27
N THR A 577 19.88 -3.82 -15.04
CA THR A 577 20.41 -2.51 -15.44
C THR A 577 20.65 -1.65 -14.20
N TYR A 578 19.70 -1.68 -13.24
CA TYR A 578 19.86 -1.05 -11.93
C TYR A 578 18.89 -1.66 -10.91
N ARG A 579 19.07 -1.28 -9.65
CA ARG A 579 18.22 -1.71 -8.55
C ARG A 579 17.54 -0.49 -7.90
N SER A 580 16.25 -0.62 -7.63
CA SER A 580 15.44 0.36 -6.92
C SER A 580 14.73 -0.34 -5.76
N GLY A 581 15.20 -0.14 -4.54
CA GLY A 581 14.71 -0.87 -3.38
C GLY A 581 14.78 -2.40 -3.56
N ASP A 582 13.64 -3.08 -3.47
CA ASP A 582 13.52 -4.52 -3.72
C ASP A 582 13.23 -4.87 -5.21
N ALA A 583 13.09 -3.85 -6.05
CA ALA A 583 12.88 -4.03 -7.47
C ALA A 583 14.21 -4.10 -8.22
N LEU A 584 14.32 -5.05 -9.14
CA LEU A 584 15.33 -5.09 -10.18
C LEU A 584 14.74 -4.55 -11.47
N MET A 585 15.49 -3.68 -12.14
CA MET A 585 15.07 -3.02 -13.37
C MET A 585 15.96 -3.50 -14.51
N TYR A 586 15.33 -3.87 -15.60
CA TYR A 586 15.99 -4.34 -16.82
C TYR A 586 15.52 -3.53 -18.02
N HIS A 587 16.44 -3.08 -18.83
CA HIS A 587 16.15 -2.56 -20.15
C HIS A 587 16.38 -3.68 -21.18
N LEU A 588 15.31 -4.28 -21.63
CA LEU A 588 15.35 -5.41 -22.55
C LEU A 588 14.56 -5.11 -23.81
N GLN A 589 15.24 -5.12 -24.95
CA GLN A 589 14.60 -5.04 -26.26
C GLN A 589 13.63 -3.85 -26.40
N GLY A 590 13.98 -2.71 -25.81
CA GLY A 590 13.14 -1.50 -25.84
C GLY A 590 12.00 -1.49 -24.82
N ASN A 591 11.93 -2.50 -23.96
CA ASN A 591 10.97 -2.55 -22.86
C ASN A 591 11.67 -2.31 -21.53
N LEU A 592 10.99 -1.63 -20.64
CA LEU A 592 11.35 -1.56 -19.22
C LEU A 592 10.67 -2.72 -18.50
N LEU A 593 11.48 -3.58 -17.92
CA LEU A 593 11.03 -4.69 -17.09
C LEU A 593 11.39 -4.40 -15.64
N GLN A 594 10.39 -4.29 -14.80
CA GLN A 594 10.54 -4.19 -13.34
C GLN A 594 10.19 -5.52 -12.71
N VAL A 595 11.09 -6.05 -11.89
CA VAL A 595 10.86 -7.31 -11.18
C VAL A 595 10.99 -7.08 -9.67
N ILE A 596 9.94 -7.36 -8.93
CA ILE A 596 9.88 -7.24 -7.47
C ILE A 596 10.06 -8.64 -6.86
N TYR A 597 10.91 -8.74 -5.86
CA TYR A 597 11.19 -9.96 -5.12
C TYR A 597 10.60 -9.94 -3.70
N GLY A 598 10.24 -11.13 -3.22
CA GLY A 598 9.99 -11.42 -1.81
C GLY A 598 10.47 -12.83 -1.50
N ASN A 599 11.20 -13.02 -0.41
CA ASN A 599 11.76 -14.33 -0.02
C ASN A 599 12.55 -15.04 -1.14
N ASN A 600 13.37 -14.28 -1.87
CA ASN A 600 14.16 -14.74 -3.03
C ASN A 600 13.33 -15.29 -4.21
N LYS A 601 12.03 -15.04 -4.24
CA LYS A 601 11.13 -15.41 -5.33
C LYS A 601 10.59 -14.17 -6.03
N ILE A 602 10.38 -14.26 -7.33
CA ILE A 602 9.74 -13.21 -8.14
C ILE A 602 8.28 -13.08 -7.70
N ARG A 603 7.89 -11.90 -7.21
CA ARG A 603 6.53 -11.60 -6.74
C ARG A 603 5.71 -10.80 -7.74
N ASN A 604 6.37 -9.96 -8.50
CA ASN A 604 5.71 -9.19 -9.54
C ASN A 604 6.67 -8.92 -10.70
N ILE A 605 6.14 -8.95 -11.91
CA ILE A 605 6.82 -8.56 -13.13
C ILE A 605 5.98 -7.50 -13.82
N THR A 606 6.55 -6.32 -14.04
CA THR A 606 5.89 -5.23 -14.77
C THR A 606 6.64 -4.94 -16.06
N ILE A 607 5.92 -4.85 -17.16
CA ILE A 607 6.45 -4.63 -18.50
C ILE A 607 5.87 -3.33 -19.05
N ARG A 608 6.73 -2.50 -19.65
CA ARG A 608 6.39 -1.28 -20.38
C ARG A 608 7.21 -1.10 -21.62
N ASN A 609 6.62 -0.46 -22.61
CA ASN A 609 7.36 0.02 -23.79
C ASN A 609 8.02 1.37 -23.46
N ILE A 610 9.33 1.45 -23.66
CA ILE A 610 10.12 2.65 -23.38
C ILE A 610 9.84 3.76 -24.39
N ASN A 611 9.55 3.42 -25.64
CA ASN A 611 9.39 4.37 -26.74
C ASN A 611 7.97 4.94 -26.87
N GLU A 612 7.06 4.58 -25.99
CA GLU A 612 5.68 5.06 -26.06
C GLU A 612 5.63 6.54 -25.61
N LYS A 613 5.44 7.43 -26.55
CA LYS A 613 5.17 8.85 -26.27
C LYS A 613 3.81 8.96 -25.59
N ARG A 614 3.76 9.59 -24.44
CA ARG A 614 2.52 9.98 -23.73
C ARG A 614 1.77 11.06 -24.48
#